data_a09534f1ab80f8646397dc57d263649d
#
_entry.id   a09534f1ab80f8646397dc57d263649d
#
_cell.length_a   1.000
_cell.length_b   1.000
_cell.length_c   1.000
_cell.angle_alpha   90.00
_cell.angle_beta   90.00
_cell.angle_gamma   90.00
#
_symmetry.space_group_name_H-M   'P 1'
#
loop_
_entity.id
_entity.type
_entity.pdbx_description
1 polymer ?
#
loop_
_entity_poly.entity_id
_entity_poly.type
_entity_poly.pdbx_seq_one_letter_code
_entity_poly.pdbx_strand_id
1 'polypeptide(L)'
;MGLHKLPAHLTLFSPAALIATFFGAGLLKPASGTWGSLAALAPGLLIADAYGALGLMLGTVLAYGLGHWASAAWIDGAPNSADEERNADKDPSPIVIDEVAGMWLTLIPLTLFGAALTPLGVAAAFALFRLFDITKPWPVSWADKQLNGATGVMLDDILAGIWAAIVLLAARQFGLI
;
A
#
# COMPACT_ATOMS: atom_id res chain seq x y z
N MET A 1 -20.63 10.39 0.88
CA MET A 1 -19.28 9.86 1.11
C MET A 1 -19.02 9.96 2.61
N GLY A 2 -18.67 8.85 3.27
CA GLY A 2 -18.38 8.84 4.71
C GLY A 2 -16.88 8.85 4.95
N LEU A 3 -16.46 9.18 6.17
CA LEU A 3 -15.06 9.07 6.59
C LEU A 3 -14.92 8.00 7.68
N HIS A 4 -13.79 7.32 7.69
CA HIS A 4 -13.36 6.50 8.82
C HIS A 4 -12.98 7.39 10.00
N LYS A 5 -13.16 6.87 11.22
CA LYS A 5 -12.73 7.59 12.44
C LYS A 5 -11.28 7.26 12.74
N LEU A 6 -10.59 8.25 13.30
CA LEU A 6 -9.24 8.06 13.87
C LEU A 6 -9.36 7.43 15.26
N PRO A 7 -8.33 6.66 15.71
CA PRO A 7 -8.20 6.25 17.10
C PRO A 7 -8.18 7.48 18.03
N ALA A 8 -8.68 7.32 19.26
CA ALA A 8 -8.82 8.44 20.20
C ALA A 8 -7.48 9.11 20.58
N HIS A 9 -6.37 8.36 20.49
CA HIS A 9 -5.03 8.86 20.82
C HIS A 9 -4.34 9.60 19.65
N LEU A 10 -4.93 9.57 18.43
CA LEU A 10 -4.39 10.25 17.25
C LEU A 10 -5.27 11.43 16.82
N THR A 11 -4.62 12.48 16.39
CA THR A 11 -5.29 13.61 15.72
C THR A 11 -5.03 13.55 14.22
N LEU A 12 -5.88 14.17 13.42
CA LEU A 12 -5.72 14.21 11.95
C LEU A 12 -4.35 14.75 11.49
N PHE A 13 -3.76 15.66 12.28
CA PHE A 13 -2.49 16.28 11.96
C PHE A 13 -1.30 15.62 12.67
N SER A 14 -1.51 14.53 13.42
CA SER A 14 -0.37 13.78 13.98
C SER A 14 0.43 13.13 12.84
N PRO A 15 1.79 13.13 12.90
CA PRO A 15 2.60 12.54 11.84
C PRO A 15 2.24 11.08 11.55
N ALA A 16 1.94 10.29 12.59
CA ALA A 16 1.53 8.91 12.43
C ALA A 16 0.21 8.78 11.64
N ALA A 17 -0.81 9.62 11.95
CA ALA A 17 -2.06 9.58 11.22
C ALA A 17 -1.91 10.05 9.76
N LEU A 18 -1.14 11.11 9.51
CA LEU A 18 -0.88 11.60 8.15
C LEU A 18 -0.17 10.55 7.28
N ILE A 19 0.84 9.87 7.85
CA ILE A 19 1.59 8.84 7.13
C ILE A 19 0.71 7.60 6.95
N ALA A 20 0.12 7.06 8.02
CA ALA A 20 -0.69 5.84 7.95
C ALA A 20 -1.85 5.98 6.96
N THR A 21 -2.55 7.12 6.97
CA THR A 21 -3.68 7.38 6.07
C THR A 21 -3.29 7.95 4.72
N PHE A 22 -2.01 8.08 4.45
CA PHE A 22 -1.47 8.76 3.27
C PHE A 22 -2.19 10.09 3.02
N PHE A 23 -1.97 11.03 3.93
CA PHE A 23 -2.57 12.38 3.93
C PHE A 23 -4.11 12.38 3.90
N GLY A 24 -4.73 11.38 4.51
CA GLY A 24 -6.18 11.27 4.65
C GLY A 24 -6.87 10.45 3.55
N ALA A 25 -6.16 9.94 2.55
CA ALA A 25 -6.76 9.09 1.51
C ALA A 25 -7.43 7.84 2.11
N GLY A 26 -6.79 7.23 3.11
CA GLY A 26 -7.33 6.08 3.84
C GLY A 26 -8.59 6.36 4.67
N LEU A 27 -8.92 7.62 4.91
CA LEU A 27 -10.15 7.96 5.62
C LEU A 27 -11.40 7.87 4.72
N LEU A 28 -11.23 7.79 3.41
CA LEU A 28 -12.34 7.79 2.45
C LEU A 28 -13.07 6.44 2.42
N LYS A 29 -14.41 6.49 2.47
CA LYS A 29 -15.31 5.33 2.31
C LYS A 29 -16.06 5.40 0.98
N PRO A 30 -16.43 4.25 0.40
CA PRO A 30 -16.00 2.88 0.69
C PRO A 30 -14.60 2.58 0.15
N ALA A 31 -14.04 1.44 0.53
CA ALA A 31 -12.80 0.88 -0.05
C ALA A 31 -11.55 1.80 0.09
N SER A 32 -11.16 2.09 1.35
CA SER A 32 -10.00 2.92 1.70
C SER A 32 -8.72 2.49 0.97
N GLY A 33 -8.43 1.21 0.87
CA GLY A 33 -7.28 0.69 0.15
C GLY A 33 -7.29 1.03 -1.34
N THR A 34 -8.48 1.08 -1.99
CA THR A 34 -8.56 1.55 -3.38
C THR A 34 -8.22 3.04 -3.49
N TRP A 35 -8.69 3.85 -2.54
CA TRP A 35 -8.34 5.27 -2.50
C TRP A 35 -6.86 5.49 -2.18
N GLY A 36 -6.29 4.68 -1.27
CA GLY A 36 -4.86 4.66 -0.98
C GLY A 36 -4.02 4.34 -2.21
N SER A 37 -4.34 3.24 -2.90
CA SER A 37 -3.64 2.82 -4.13
C SER A 37 -3.76 3.86 -5.26
N LEU A 38 -4.94 4.48 -5.44
CA LEU A 38 -5.12 5.57 -6.42
C LEU A 38 -4.33 6.81 -6.04
N ALA A 39 -4.35 7.20 -4.78
CA ALA A 39 -3.58 8.34 -4.29
C ALA A 39 -2.07 8.13 -4.44
N ALA A 40 -1.59 6.88 -4.31
CA ALA A 40 -0.21 6.50 -4.50
C ALA A 40 0.29 6.68 -5.94
N LEU A 41 -0.61 6.60 -6.94
CA LEU A 41 -0.22 6.70 -8.35
C LEU A 41 0.43 8.04 -8.69
N ALA A 42 -0.17 9.15 -8.28
CA ALA A 42 0.35 10.47 -8.66
C ALA A 42 1.81 10.70 -8.22
N PRO A 43 2.17 10.56 -6.93
CA PRO A 43 3.57 10.69 -6.52
C PRO A 43 4.44 9.55 -7.07
N GLY A 44 3.93 8.32 -7.19
CA GLY A 44 4.65 7.20 -7.78
C GLY A 44 5.06 7.45 -9.23
N LEU A 45 4.17 7.99 -10.04
CA LEU A 45 4.46 8.36 -11.44
C LEU A 45 5.46 9.52 -11.54
N LEU A 46 5.37 10.51 -10.66
CA LEU A 46 6.36 11.60 -10.60
C LEU A 46 7.75 11.08 -10.22
N ILE A 47 7.83 10.17 -9.25
CA ILE A 47 9.09 9.53 -8.86
C ILE A 47 9.63 8.68 -10.01
N ALA A 48 8.75 7.91 -10.68
CA ALA A 48 9.11 7.07 -11.81
C ALA A 48 9.66 7.89 -12.99
N ASP A 49 9.04 9.00 -13.30
CA ASP A 49 9.48 9.90 -14.37
C ASP A 49 10.82 10.57 -14.06
N ALA A 50 10.98 11.07 -12.83
CA ALA A 50 12.17 11.81 -12.42
C ALA A 50 13.39 10.92 -12.13
N TYR A 51 13.18 9.74 -11.54
CA TYR A 51 14.25 8.90 -10.96
C TYR A 51 14.17 7.43 -11.39
N GLY A 52 13.19 7.04 -12.20
CA GLY A 52 13.03 5.68 -12.72
C GLY A 52 12.86 4.63 -11.63
N ALA A 53 13.36 3.42 -11.92
CA ALA A 53 13.29 2.28 -11.01
C ALA A 53 13.97 2.54 -9.66
N LEU A 54 15.11 3.23 -9.66
CA LEU A 54 15.85 3.51 -8.41
C LEU A 54 15.03 4.39 -7.47
N GLY A 55 14.39 5.44 -8.01
CA GLY A 55 13.51 6.30 -7.22
C GLY A 55 12.33 5.55 -6.61
N LEU A 56 11.69 4.68 -7.38
CA LEU A 56 10.59 3.85 -6.88
C LEU A 56 11.05 2.85 -5.81
N MET A 57 12.22 2.22 -6.00
CA MET A 57 12.78 1.31 -4.98
C MET A 57 13.06 2.02 -3.66
N LEU A 58 13.75 3.17 -3.72
CA LEU A 58 14.03 3.98 -2.52
C LEU A 58 12.73 4.51 -1.89
N GLY A 59 11.78 4.96 -2.71
CA GLY A 59 10.47 5.38 -2.26
C GLY A 59 9.71 4.26 -1.54
N THR A 60 9.70 3.05 -2.11
CA THR A 60 9.08 1.86 -1.50
C THR A 60 9.69 1.53 -0.14
N VAL A 61 11.03 1.52 -0.05
CA VAL A 61 11.74 1.26 1.23
C VAL A 61 11.40 2.33 2.27
N LEU A 62 11.37 3.60 1.87
CA LEU A 62 11.00 4.70 2.74
C LEU A 62 9.53 4.61 3.19
N ALA A 63 8.61 4.36 2.25
CA ALA A 63 7.18 4.17 2.55
C ALA A 63 6.97 2.99 3.48
N TYR A 64 7.68 1.86 3.28
CA TYR A 64 7.64 0.73 4.18
C TYR A 64 8.13 1.07 5.59
N GLY A 65 9.29 1.72 5.73
CA GLY A 65 9.85 2.07 7.04
C GLY A 65 8.98 3.07 7.81
N LEU A 66 8.56 4.14 7.15
CA LEU A 66 7.67 5.14 7.73
C LEU A 66 6.27 4.55 8.00
N GLY A 67 5.77 3.73 7.08
CA GLY A 67 4.50 3.04 7.20
C GLY A 67 4.50 2.07 8.38
N HIS A 68 5.53 1.27 8.54
CA HIS A 68 5.66 0.36 9.68
C HIS A 68 5.63 1.12 11.01
N TRP A 69 6.39 2.23 11.11
CA TRP A 69 6.36 3.08 12.30
C TRP A 69 4.98 3.70 12.54
N ALA A 70 4.34 4.23 11.51
CA ALA A 70 3.03 4.87 11.63
C ALA A 70 1.92 3.88 11.98
N SER A 71 1.95 2.68 11.37
CA SER A 71 1.01 1.59 11.67
C SER A 71 1.20 1.06 13.09
N ALA A 72 2.44 0.93 13.58
CA ALA A 72 2.69 0.58 14.97
C ALA A 72 2.13 1.63 15.92
N ALA A 73 2.40 2.92 15.68
CA ALA A 73 1.85 4.01 16.48
C ALA A 73 0.32 4.07 16.45
N TRP A 74 -0.31 3.66 15.33
CA TRP A 74 -1.76 3.56 15.21
C TRP A 74 -2.34 2.43 16.06
N ILE A 75 -1.70 1.24 16.03
CA ILE A 75 -2.18 0.02 16.67
C ILE A 75 -1.87 0.04 18.17
N ASP A 76 -0.61 0.35 18.56
CA ASP A 76 -0.11 0.24 19.93
C ASP A 76 -0.69 1.32 20.87
N GLY A 77 -1.14 2.44 20.32
CA GLY A 77 -1.77 3.51 21.09
C GLY A 77 -3.26 3.30 21.37
N ALA A 78 -3.87 2.23 20.86
CA ALA A 78 -5.27 1.91 21.14
C ALA A 78 -5.43 1.48 22.62
N PRO A 79 -6.42 2.00 23.36
CA PRO A 79 -6.64 1.57 24.74
C PRO A 79 -6.97 0.08 24.79
N ASN A 80 -6.28 -0.63 25.67
CA ASN A 80 -6.50 -2.06 25.99
C ASN A 80 -7.87 -2.24 26.67
N SER A 81 -8.95 -2.15 25.93
CA SER A 81 -10.25 -2.62 26.38
C SER A 81 -10.44 -4.05 25.87
N ALA A 82 -10.66 -4.99 26.79
CA ALA A 82 -10.86 -6.41 26.49
C ALA A 82 -12.05 -6.68 25.54
N ASP A 83 -12.92 -5.69 25.35
CA ASP A 83 -14.04 -5.73 24.42
C ASP A 83 -13.69 -5.23 23.00
N GLU A 84 -12.61 -4.45 22.85
CA GLU A 84 -12.07 -4.01 21.56
C GLU A 84 -11.07 -5.02 20.98
N GLU A 85 -10.39 -5.84 21.81
CA GLU A 85 -9.51 -6.93 21.34
C GLU A 85 -10.23 -7.99 20.51
N ARG A 86 -11.54 -8.17 20.69
CA ARG A 86 -12.36 -9.09 19.88
C ARG A 86 -12.74 -8.54 18.52
N ASN A 87 -12.67 -7.20 18.33
CA ASN A 87 -13.07 -6.48 17.13
C ASN A 87 -11.96 -5.57 16.58
N ALA A 88 -10.75 -5.61 17.15
CA ALA A 88 -9.60 -4.97 16.54
C ALA A 88 -9.34 -5.70 15.22
N ASP A 89 -9.80 -5.13 14.14
CA ASP A 89 -9.44 -5.57 12.81
C ASP A 89 -7.92 -5.68 12.77
N LYS A 90 -7.42 -6.86 12.41
CA LYS A 90 -5.99 -7.14 12.29
C LYS A 90 -5.31 -6.14 11.35
N ASP A 91 -6.11 -5.53 10.50
CA ASP A 91 -5.77 -4.53 9.52
C ASP A 91 -6.76 -3.35 9.64
N PRO A 92 -6.38 -2.26 10.34
CA PRO A 92 -7.25 -1.09 10.46
C PRO A 92 -7.47 -0.44 9.11
N SER A 93 -8.66 -0.58 8.55
CA SER A 93 -9.04 -0.06 7.22
C SER A 93 -8.59 1.37 6.87
N PRO A 94 -8.33 2.31 7.80
CA PRO A 94 -7.78 3.61 7.46
C PRO A 94 -6.28 3.66 7.19
N ILE A 95 -5.53 2.62 7.54
CA ILE A 95 -4.12 2.51 7.17
C ILE A 95 -4.08 2.15 5.68
N VAL A 96 -3.35 2.90 4.88
CA VAL A 96 -3.20 2.73 3.43
C VAL A 96 -1.77 3.03 2.94
N ILE A 97 -0.83 3.23 3.85
CA ILE A 97 0.58 3.44 3.50
C ILE A 97 1.24 2.16 2.99
N ASP A 98 0.73 1.00 3.36
CA ASP A 98 1.04 -0.32 2.84
C ASP A 98 0.69 -0.42 1.36
N GLU A 99 -0.52 0.01 0.96
CA GLU A 99 -0.91 0.08 -0.46
C GLU A 99 -0.02 1.05 -1.24
N VAL A 100 0.45 2.12 -0.60
CA VAL A 100 1.41 3.03 -1.26
C VAL A 100 2.72 2.33 -1.55
N ALA A 101 3.28 1.63 -0.58
CA ALA A 101 4.52 0.88 -0.75
C ALA A 101 4.37 -0.24 -1.80
N GLY A 102 3.29 -1.04 -1.73
CA GLY A 102 2.98 -2.10 -2.69
C GLY A 102 2.76 -1.56 -4.10
N MET A 103 2.03 -0.45 -4.24
CA MET A 103 1.78 0.18 -5.54
C MET A 103 3.07 0.71 -6.18
N TRP A 104 3.95 1.39 -5.41
CA TRP A 104 5.22 1.90 -5.95
C TRP A 104 6.16 0.76 -6.36
N LEU A 105 6.20 -0.33 -5.61
CA LEU A 105 6.92 -1.55 -6.00
C LEU A 105 6.37 -2.13 -7.31
N THR A 106 5.04 -2.15 -7.46
CA THR A 106 4.38 -2.65 -8.67
C THR A 106 4.69 -1.81 -9.91
N LEU A 107 4.97 -0.51 -9.77
CA LEU A 107 5.32 0.37 -10.90
C LEU A 107 6.76 0.15 -11.42
N ILE A 108 7.65 -0.47 -10.63
CA ILE A 108 9.06 -0.63 -11.01
C ILE A 108 9.27 -1.24 -12.41
N PRO A 109 8.59 -2.35 -12.79
CA PRO A 109 8.75 -2.95 -14.11
C PRO A 109 8.46 -2.02 -15.27
N LEU A 110 7.58 -1.03 -15.08
CA LEU A 110 7.23 -0.08 -16.13
C LEU A 110 8.34 0.92 -16.44
N THR A 111 9.31 1.09 -15.54
CA THR A 111 10.44 2.01 -15.67
C THR A 111 11.73 1.33 -16.11
N LEU A 112 11.73 -0.01 -16.19
CA LEU A 112 12.92 -0.75 -16.61
C LEU A 112 13.12 -0.65 -18.12
N PHE A 113 14.39 -0.73 -18.55
CA PHE A 113 14.78 -0.78 -19.97
C PHE A 113 14.35 0.43 -20.82
N GLY A 114 14.24 1.62 -20.20
CA GLY A 114 13.93 2.87 -20.90
C GLY A 114 12.51 2.96 -21.46
N ALA A 115 11.57 2.19 -20.92
CA ALA A 115 10.20 2.26 -21.39
C ALA A 115 9.48 3.51 -20.90
N ALA A 116 8.59 4.02 -21.75
CA ALA A 116 7.65 5.05 -21.36
C ALA A 116 6.54 4.48 -20.45
N LEU A 117 6.13 5.28 -19.48
CA LEU A 117 4.95 4.99 -18.66
C LEU A 117 3.70 5.17 -19.52
N THR A 118 3.16 4.06 -20.04
CA THR A 118 1.93 4.10 -20.83
C THR A 118 0.69 4.08 -19.92
N PRO A 119 -0.40 4.76 -20.29
CA PRO A 119 -1.65 4.69 -19.53
C PRO A 119 -2.15 3.24 -19.34
N LEU A 120 -1.98 2.38 -20.35
CA LEU A 120 -2.33 0.97 -20.28
C LEU A 120 -1.46 0.22 -19.26
N GLY A 121 -0.14 0.44 -19.26
CA GLY A 121 0.77 -0.15 -18.29
C GLY A 121 0.44 0.27 -16.86
N VAL A 122 0.15 1.56 -16.64
CA VAL A 122 -0.24 2.08 -15.31
C VAL A 122 -1.59 1.49 -14.86
N ALA A 123 -2.57 1.41 -15.75
CA ALA A 123 -3.86 0.78 -15.45
C ALA A 123 -3.72 -0.72 -15.13
N ALA A 124 -2.87 -1.43 -15.88
CA ALA A 124 -2.55 -2.83 -15.61
C ALA A 124 -1.83 -3.01 -14.26
N ALA A 125 -0.88 -2.13 -13.93
CA ALA A 125 -0.21 -2.13 -12.63
C ALA A 125 -1.21 -1.98 -11.48
N PHE A 126 -2.08 -1.00 -11.56
CA PHE A 126 -3.13 -0.79 -10.55
C PHE A 126 -4.06 -1.99 -10.43
N ALA A 127 -4.56 -2.51 -11.55
CA ALA A 127 -5.49 -3.63 -11.55
C ALA A 127 -4.86 -4.91 -10.98
N LEU A 128 -3.60 -5.22 -11.35
CA LEU A 128 -2.89 -6.39 -10.85
C LEU A 128 -2.56 -6.27 -9.38
N PHE A 129 -2.07 -5.10 -8.93
CA PHE A 129 -1.83 -4.88 -7.52
C PHE A 129 -3.11 -5.11 -6.70
N ARG A 130 -4.22 -4.46 -7.07
CA ARG A 130 -5.51 -4.64 -6.37
C ARG A 130 -6.04 -6.07 -6.46
N LEU A 131 -5.82 -6.76 -7.57
CA LEU A 131 -6.20 -8.17 -7.70
C LEU A 131 -5.47 -9.03 -6.66
N PHE A 132 -4.15 -8.92 -6.54
CA PHE A 132 -3.37 -9.75 -5.62
C PHE A 132 -3.57 -9.35 -4.16
N ASP A 133 -3.73 -8.07 -3.87
CA ASP A 133 -4.06 -7.58 -2.54
C ASP A 133 -5.44 -8.07 -2.06
N ILE A 134 -6.47 -8.04 -2.92
CA ILE A 134 -7.81 -8.51 -2.55
C ILE A 134 -7.91 -10.03 -2.50
N THR A 135 -7.31 -10.74 -3.47
CA THR A 135 -7.39 -12.21 -3.56
C THR A 135 -6.42 -12.93 -2.65
N LYS A 136 -5.37 -12.24 -2.21
CA LYS A 136 -4.34 -12.71 -1.29
C LYS A 136 -3.83 -14.13 -1.60
N PRO A 137 -3.29 -14.40 -2.84
CA PRO A 137 -2.70 -15.69 -3.13
C PRO A 137 -1.51 -15.96 -2.20
N TRP A 138 -1.11 -17.23 -2.02
CA TRP A 138 0.11 -17.51 -1.27
C TRP A 138 1.33 -16.89 -1.98
N PRO A 139 2.27 -16.22 -1.29
CA PRO A 139 2.44 -16.07 0.16
C PRO A 139 1.74 -14.85 0.80
N VAL A 140 0.98 -14.03 0.05
CA VAL A 140 0.25 -12.86 0.58
C VAL A 140 -0.68 -13.30 1.72
N SER A 141 -1.49 -14.34 1.50
CA SER A 141 -2.39 -14.90 2.52
C SER A 141 -1.67 -15.46 3.75
N TRP A 142 -0.42 -15.88 3.60
CA TRP A 142 0.40 -16.29 4.74
C TRP A 142 0.78 -15.08 5.59
N ALA A 143 1.26 -13.99 4.97
CA ALA A 143 1.60 -12.76 5.70
C ALA A 143 0.38 -12.20 6.44
N ASP A 144 -0.74 -12.06 5.74
CA ASP A 144 -2.02 -11.57 6.27
C ASP A 144 -2.52 -12.38 7.49
N LYS A 145 -2.38 -13.71 7.47
CA LYS A 145 -2.93 -14.59 8.52
C LYS A 145 -1.95 -14.86 9.66
N GLN A 146 -0.66 -14.91 9.41
CA GLN A 146 0.35 -15.33 10.36
C GLN A 146 1.10 -14.18 11.03
N LEU A 147 1.20 -13.04 10.36
CA LEU A 147 1.86 -11.86 10.90
C LEU A 147 0.81 -10.93 11.53
N ASN A 148 1.17 -10.33 12.66
CA ASN A 148 0.30 -9.42 13.39
C ASN A 148 0.93 -8.02 13.46
N GLY A 149 0.11 -7.01 13.80
CA GLY A 149 0.57 -5.65 14.00
C GLY A 149 1.09 -5.01 12.71
N ALA A 150 1.92 -3.99 12.84
CA ALA A 150 2.44 -3.21 11.73
C ALA A 150 3.19 -4.04 10.67
N THR A 151 3.85 -5.12 11.09
CA THR A 151 4.56 -6.01 10.16
C THR A 151 3.59 -6.76 9.25
N GLY A 152 2.47 -7.26 9.79
CA GLY A 152 1.43 -7.94 9.01
C GLY A 152 0.82 -6.98 8.00
N VAL A 153 0.37 -5.81 8.46
CA VAL A 153 -0.23 -4.76 7.63
C VAL A 153 0.68 -4.37 6.46
N MET A 154 1.98 -4.19 6.70
CA MET A 154 2.90 -3.73 5.65
C MET A 154 3.36 -4.83 4.69
N LEU A 155 3.52 -6.07 5.18
CA LEU A 155 4.20 -7.11 4.40
C LEU A 155 3.29 -7.78 3.38
N ASP A 156 2.01 -7.93 3.65
CA ASP A 156 1.08 -8.55 2.70
C ASP A 156 0.96 -7.73 1.41
N ASP A 157 0.92 -6.40 1.49
CA ASP A 157 0.88 -5.52 0.33
C ASP A 157 2.21 -5.49 -0.44
N ILE A 158 3.34 -5.59 0.25
CA ILE A 158 4.64 -5.79 -0.43
C ILE A 158 4.64 -7.09 -1.23
N LEU A 159 4.13 -8.18 -0.66
CA LEU A 159 4.03 -9.46 -1.36
C LEU A 159 3.04 -9.41 -2.53
N ALA A 160 1.91 -8.72 -2.36
CA ALA A 160 0.96 -8.46 -3.45
C ALA A 160 1.62 -7.63 -4.57
N GLY A 161 2.38 -6.61 -4.21
CA GLY A 161 3.16 -5.79 -5.15
C GLY A 161 4.22 -6.58 -5.90
N ILE A 162 4.91 -7.52 -5.24
CA ILE A 162 5.88 -8.43 -5.89
C ILE A 162 5.17 -9.30 -6.93
N TRP A 163 4.03 -9.92 -6.59
CA TRP A 163 3.25 -10.70 -7.55
C TRP A 163 2.82 -9.87 -8.76
N ALA A 164 2.30 -8.68 -8.51
CA ALA A 164 1.88 -7.77 -9.57
C ALA A 164 3.07 -7.36 -10.47
N ALA A 165 4.22 -7.06 -9.87
CA ALA A 165 5.44 -6.70 -10.60
C ALA A 165 5.95 -7.86 -11.47
N ILE A 166 5.92 -9.10 -10.98
CA ILE A 166 6.31 -10.29 -11.75
C ILE A 166 5.40 -10.46 -12.97
N VAL A 167 4.09 -10.36 -12.80
CA VAL A 167 3.11 -10.51 -13.90
C VAL A 167 3.28 -9.37 -14.91
N LEU A 168 3.48 -8.13 -14.47
CA LEU A 168 3.75 -6.98 -15.34
C LEU A 168 5.03 -7.16 -16.15
N LEU A 169 6.10 -7.62 -15.50
CA LEU A 169 7.35 -7.88 -16.18
C LEU A 169 7.19 -8.94 -17.26
N ALA A 170 6.46 -10.03 -16.96
CA ALA A 170 6.14 -11.07 -17.94
C ALA A 170 5.28 -10.52 -19.09
N ALA A 171 4.19 -9.80 -18.78
CA ALA A 171 3.31 -9.21 -19.80
C ALA A 171 4.09 -8.30 -20.77
N ARG A 172 5.02 -7.52 -20.24
CA ARG A 172 5.90 -6.66 -21.03
C ARG A 172 6.85 -7.46 -21.91
N GLN A 173 7.46 -8.54 -21.40
CA GLN A 173 8.37 -9.40 -22.15
C GLN A 173 7.68 -10.05 -23.36
N PHE A 174 6.37 -10.31 -23.25
CA PHE A 174 5.55 -10.83 -24.35
C PHE A 174 4.90 -9.73 -25.22
N GLY A 175 5.22 -8.45 -25.01
CA GLY A 175 4.70 -7.32 -25.79
C GLY A 175 3.20 -7.06 -25.60
N LEU A 176 2.64 -7.42 -24.45
CA LEU A 176 1.22 -7.21 -24.15
C LEU A 176 0.93 -5.80 -23.60
N ILE A 177 1.94 -5.12 -23.06
CA ILE A 177 1.89 -3.75 -22.51
C ILE A 177 3.18 -3.00 -22.81
#